data_9579184a1813514b202f2e565b60a642
#
_entry.id   9579184a1813514b202f2e565b60a642
#
_cell.length_a   1.000
_cell.length_b   1.000
_cell.length_c   1.000
_cell.angle_alpha   90.00
_cell.angle_beta   90.00
_cell.angle_gamma   90.00
#
_symmetry.space_group_name_H-M   'P 1'
#
loop_
_entity.id
_entity.type
_entity.pdbx_description
1 polymer ?
#
loop_
_entity_poly.entity_id
_entity_poly.type
_entity_poly.pdbx_seq_one_letter_code
_entity_poly.pdbx_strand_id
1 'polypeptide(L)'
;MNYISTRGASPALPFDRVMVSGLAPDGGLYMPETWPQLTADEVRAVATRTYPEAALQVLKRFSGEAIPLPDLYTAIIRAYGRFDAADVTPLRRMGDGLHLLELFHGPTFAFKDVALQLLGRLMDWGLTRENARALIVGATSGDTGSAAIEGLRGLDRVGVVIMHPHGRTSDIQRKQMTTVLDDNVRNIAVEGNFDDTQRILKDLLGDQELSQRLHLAAVNSINWARIAPQIVYYITTAAKLGAPDREVDFAVPTGNFGDIFAGYAAQKMGAFKGRLIVATNENDILARALATGRYAIGEVFETTSPSMDIQVSSNFERLMFEASGRDGALVSRLMGDLKSHKAFDLPPGMRARIAETFDAERVTKDEAADQMSETARDTGYILDPHTAIGLVAARRRQRPGVPMVALATAHPAKFPAAVAAATGSAPPVPPRLAALETLPERYDTLPAETHAIRAYIEAFAAR
;
A
#
# COMPACT_ATOMS: atom_id res chain seq x y z
N MET A 1 3.60 18.19 14.17
CA MET A 1 4.17 17.78 12.86
C MET A 1 3.26 18.32 11.77
N ASN A 2 3.81 19.13 10.84
CA ASN A 2 3.10 19.61 9.66
C ASN A 2 3.45 18.76 8.43
N TYR A 3 2.58 18.81 7.45
CA TYR A 3 2.70 18.11 6.16
C TYR A 3 2.54 19.11 5.04
N ILE A 4 3.44 19.06 4.07
CA ILE A 4 3.49 19.93 2.89
C ILE A 4 3.18 19.16 1.63
N SER A 5 2.66 19.83 0.60
CA SER A 5 2.41 19.23 -0.71
C SER A 5 3.71 19.04 -1.49
N THR A 6 3.84 17.93 -2.21
CA THR A 6 4.92 17.68 -3.16
C THR A 6 4.95 18.67 -4.33
N ARG A 7 3.86 19.42 -4.57
CA ARG A 7 3.76 20.44 -5.62
C ARG A 7 3.89 21.87 -5.10
N GLY A 8 3.89 22.06 -3.77
CA GLY A 8 4.27 23.30 -3.10
C GLY A 8 3.25 24.42 -3.12
N ALA A 9 2.07 24.26 -3.75
CA ALA A 9 1.07 25.31 -3.86
C ALA A 9 -0.10 25.18 -2.87
N SER A 10 -0.08 24.16 -2.01
CA SER A 10 -1.11 23.93 -0.99
C SER A 10 -0.62 24.31 0.41
N PRO A 11 -1.52 24.73 1.31
CA PRO A 11 -1.15 25.01 2.69
C PRO A 11 -0.68 23.74 3.41
N ALA A 12 0.22 23.92 4.38
CA ALA A 12 0.64 22.86 5.27
C ALA A 12 -0.53 22.46 6.21
N LEU A 13 -0.68 21.16 6.48
CA LEU A 13 -1.74 20.62 7.32
C LEU A 13 -1.15 19.74 8.44
N PRO A 14 -1.82 19.64 9.62
CA PRO A 14 -1.47 18.67 10.64
C PRO A 14 -1.93 17.24 10.23
N PHE A 15 -1.43 16.23 10.96
CA PHE A 15 -1.63 14.81 10.63
C PHE A 15 -3.11 14.40 10.52
N ASP A 16 -3.94 14.83 11.47
CA ASP A 16 -5.37 14.52 11.52
C ASP A 16 -6.12 15.03 10.27
N ARG A 17 -5.71 16.16 9.72
CA ARG A 17 -6.25 16.70 8.45
C ARG A 17 -5.74 15.96 7.22
N VAL A 18 -4.45 15.64 7.19
CA VAL A 18 -3.84 14.88 6.09
C VAL A 18 -4.42 13.48 5.99
N MET A 19 -4.72 12.85 7.12
CA MET A 19 -5.31 11.52 7.19
C MET A 19 -6.65 11.42 6.42
N VAL A 20 -7.47 12.46 6.46
CA VAL A 20 -8.78 12.48 5.79
C VAL A 20 -8.73 13.11 4.39
N SER A 21 -7.72 13.93 4.09
CA SER A 21 -7.65 14.67 2.82
C SER A 21 -7.17 13.82 1.63
N GLY A 22 -6.28 12.87 1.86
CA GLY A 22 -5.68 12.05 0.81
C GLY A 22 -4.75 12.81 -0.13
N LEU A 23 -5.30 13.67 -1.00
CA LEU A 23 -4.58 14.57 -1.91
C LEU A 23 -4.56 16.01 -1.38
N ALA A 24 -3.51 16.74 -1.71
CA ALA A 24 -3.47 18.19 -1.53
C ALA A 24 -4.32 18.90 -2.62
N PRO A 25 -4.88 20.11 -2.35
CA PRO A 25 -5.68 20.87 -3.31
C PRO A 25 -4.99 21.16 -4.66
N ASP A 26 -3.66 21.25 -4.69
CA ASP A 26 -2.86 21.41 -5.91
C ASP A 26 -2.65 20.09 -6.67
N GLY A 27 -3.25 19.00 -6.20
CA GLY A 27 -3.12 17.65 -6.74
C GLY A 27 -1.83 16.93 -6.34
N GLY A 28 -1.00 17.55 -5.48
CA GLY A 28 0.21 16.95 -4.91
C GLY A 28 -0.09 15.97 -3.78
N LEU A 29 0.96 15.32 -3.30
CA LEU A 29 0.90 14.37 -2.20
C LEU A 29 1.45 15.01 -0.93
N TYR A 30 0.83 14.73 0.21
CA TYR A 30 1.34 15.21 1.48
C TYR A 30 2.58 14.44 1.93
N MET A 31 3.58 15.18 2.40
CA MET A 31 4.84 14.72 2.96
C MET A 31 5.11 15.43 4.30
N PRO A 32 5.74 14.78 5.28
CA PRO A 32 6.16 15.49 6.49
C PRO A 32 7.09 16.64 6.13
N GLU A 33 6.88 17.81 6.73
CA GLU A 33 7.71 18.98 6.51
C GLU A 33 9.18 18.73 6.90
N THR A 34 9.38 17.95 7.94
CA THR A 34 10.69 17.48 8.38
C THR A 34 10.64 15.99 8.71
N TRP A 35 11.71 15.26 8.44
CA TRP A 35 11.82 13.87 8.82
C TRP A 35 12.09 13.73 10.32
N PRO A 36 11.19 13.06 11.09
CA PRO A 36 11.49 12.78 12.49
C PRO A 36 12.64 11.79 12.58
N GLN A 37 13.54 12.01 13.54
CA GLN A 37 14.73 11.18 13.71
C GLN A 37 14.58 10.18 14.84
N LEU A 38 15.22 9.03 14.69
CA LEU A 38 15.43 8.01 15.71
C LEU A 38 16.90 8.01 16.10
N THR A 39 17.18 7.93 17.38
CA THR A 39 18.55 7.70 17.86
C THR A 39 18.94 6.23 17.64
N ALA A 40 20.24 5.95 17.58
CA ALA A 40 20.74 4.58 17.47
C ALA A 40 20.21 3.67 18.59
N ASP A 41 20.13 4.17 19.81
CA ASP A 41 19.62 3.41 20.96
C ASP A 41 18.11 3.14 20.86
N GLU A 42 17.35 4.08 20.33
CA GLU A 42 15.93 3.86 20.05
C GLU A 42 15.72 2.79 18.99
N VAL A 43 16.56 2.74 17.96
CA VAL A 43 16.49 1.68 16.94
C VAL A 43 16.84 0.31 17.53
N ARG A 44 17.93 0.23 18.30
CA ARG A 44 18.32 -1.03 18.99
C ARG A 44 17.23 -1.53 19.92
N ALA A 45 16.58 -0.60 20.68
CA ALA A 45 15.50 -0.94 21.59
C ALA A 45 14.28 -1.52 20.88
N VAL A 46 14.01 -1.15 19.63
CA VAL A 46 12.88 -1.69 18.84
C VAL A 46 13.01 -3.20 18.62
N ALA A 47 14.22 -3.75 18.55
CA ALA A 47 14.45 -5.18 18.30
C ALA A 47 13.76 -6.12 19.33
N THR A 48 13.54 -5.63 20.55
CA THR A 48 12.96 -6.41 21.67
C THR A 48 11.53 -5.96 22.04
N ARG A 49 11.00 -4.95 21.36
CA ARG A 49 9.62 -4.46 21.61
C ARG A 49 8.60 -5.31 20.87
N THR A 50 7.39 -5.35 21.43
CA THR A 50 6.22 -5.83 20.68
C THR A 50 5.92 -4.90 19.50
N TYR A 51 5.27 -5.43 18.48
CA TYR A 51 4.92 -4.61 17.29
C TYR A 51 4.08 -3.38 17.64
N PRO A 52 3.04 -3.44 18.53
CA PRO A 52 2.31 -2.25 18.95
C PRO A 52 3.16 -1.20 19.66
N GLU A 53 4.13 -1.58 20.49
CA GLU A 53 5.03 -0.65 21.16
C GLU A 53 5.97 0.04 20.15
N ALA A 54 6.51 -0.72 19.19
CA ALA A 54 7.29 -0.18 18.10
C ALA A 54 6.45 0.78 17.23
N ALA A 55 5.21 0.39 16.91
CA ALA A 55 4.28 1.22 16.16
C ALA A 55 4.00 2.55 16.89
N LEU A 56 3.76 2.51 18.20
CA LEU A 56 3.57 3.74 18.99
C LEU A 56 4.81 4.63 18.95
N GLN A 57 6.00 4.03 19.10
CA GLN A 57 7.26 4.79 19.07
C GLN A 57 7.46 5.53 17.75
N VAL A 58 7.10 4.90 16.62
CA VAL A 58 7.24 5.48 15.28
C VAL A 58 6.12 6.48 15.01
N LEU A 59 4.87 6.07 15.19
CA LEU A 59 3.69 6.82 14.75
C LEU A 59 3.44 8.10 15.55
N LYS A 60 3.79 8.12 16.85
CA LYS A 60 3.70 9.35 17.65
C LYS A 60 4.56 10.50 17.10
N ARG A 61 5.64 10.20 16.39
CA ARG A 61 6.49 11.19 15.75
C ARG A 61 5.82 11.83 14.54
N PHE A 62 5.01 11.06 13.83
CA PHE A 62 4.25 11.53 12.68
C PHE A 62 2.94 12.22 13.08
N SER A 63 2.22 11.68 14.07
CA SER A 63 0.98 12.31 14.57
C SER A 63 1.26 13.59 15.36
N GLY A 64 2.42 13.70 16.02
CA GLY A 64 2.72 14.81 16.91
C GLY A 64 1.67 14.94 18.00
N GLU A 65 1.19 16.17 18.22
CA GLU A 65 0.13 16.48 19.20
C GLU A 65 -1.28 16.35 18.60
N ALA A 66 -1.42 16.07 17.28
CA ALA A 66 -2.71 15.99 16.64
C ALA A 66 -3.58 14.83 17.19
N ILE A 67 -2.91 13.75 17.62
CA ILE A 67 -3.60 12.60 18.26
C ILE A 67 -2.99 12.37 19.66
N PRO A 68 -3.79 12.42 20.74
CA PRO A 68 -3.31 12.12 22.09
C PRO A 68 -2.72 10.70 22.16
N LEU A 69 -1.62 10.53 22.91
CA LEU A 69 -0.94 9.23 23.01
C LEU A 69 -1.83 8.06 23.45
N PRO A 70 -2.73 8.21 24.45
CA PRO A 70 -3.63 7.12 24.83
C PRO A 70 -4.56 6.68 23.69
N ASP A 71 -5.05 7.64 22.90
CA ASP A 71 -5.95 7.38 21.77
C ASP A 71 -5.20 6.69 20.64
N LEU A 72 -4.00 7.19 20.30
CA LEU A 72 -3.12 6.56 19.32
C LEU A 72 -2.78 5.12 19.72
N TYR A 73 -2.42 4.89 20.98
CA TYR A 73 -2.11 3.54 21.47
C TYR A 73 -3.33 2.61 21.43
N THR A 74 -4.49 3.12 21.81
CA THR A 74 -5.74 2.36 21.72
C THR A 74 -6.06 1.96 20.29
N ALA A 75 -5.89 2.89 19.32
CA ALA A 75 -6.07 2.59 17.89
C ALA A 75 -5.10 1.53 17.40
N ILE A 76 -3.83 1.60 17.79
CA ILE A 76 -2.77 0.64 17.46
C ILE A 76 -3.11 -0.76 17.99
N ILE A 77 -3.45 -0.89 19.27
CA ILE A 77 -3.81 -2.18 19.88
C ILE A 77 -5.03 -2.80 19.19
N ARG A 78 -6.07 -2.00 18.93
CA ARG A 78 -7.28 -2.49 18.25
C ARG A 78 -7.02 -2.91 16.80
N ALA A 79 -6.11 -2.22 16.10
CA ALA A 79 -5.76 -2.54 14.72
C ALA A 79 -4.95 -3.85 14.65
N TYR A 80 -3.86 -3.93 15.39
CA TYR A 80 -2.91 -5.05 15.27
C TYR A 80 -3.31 -6.28 16.10
N GLY A 81 -4.20 -6.14 17.07
CA GLY A 81 -4.83 -7.27 17.75
C GLY A 81 -5.75 -8.14 16.87
N ARG A 82 -5.97 -7.74 15.61
CA ARG A 82 -6.74 -8.50 14.59
C ARG A 82 -5.86 -9.41 13.72
N PHE A 83 -4.54 -9.32 13.87
CA PHE A 83 -3.59 -10.14 13.11
C PHE A 83 -3.44 -11.51 13.75
N ASP A 84 -3.30 -12.54 12.91
CA ASP A 84 -3.19 -13.92 13.36
C ASP A 84 -1.78 -14.24 13.90
N ALA A 85 -0.76 -13.46 13.54
CA ALA A 85 0.60 -13.60 14.04
C ALA A 85 0.88 -12.59 15.18
N ALA A 86 1.43 -13.07 16.28
CA ALA A 86 1.79 -12.23 17.44
C ALA A 86 2.79 -11.12 17.07
N ASP A 87 3.72 -11.40 16.17
CA ASP A 87 4.70 -10.44 15.64
C ASP A 87 4.11 -9.48 14.60
N VAL A 88 2.84 -9.63 14.22
CA VAL A 88 2.13 -8.90 13.14
C VAL A 88 2.78 -9.10 11.77
N THR A 89 4.09 -8.92 11.69
CA THR A 89 4.91 -9.09 10.48
C THR A 89 6.11 -10.01 10.79
N PRO A 90 5.90 -11.34 10.82
CA PRO A 90 6.96 -12.29 11.13
C PRO A 90 8.06 -12.27 10.08
N LEU A 91 9.30 -12.44 10.54
CA LEU A 91 10.49 -12.56 9.69
C LEU A 91 10.90 -14.03 9.58
N ARG A 92 10.87 -14.58 8.37
CA ARG A 92 11.25 -15.97 8.06
C ARG A 92 12.61 -16.02 7.38
N ARG A 93 13.52 -16.83 7.89
CA ARG A 93 14.83 -17.08 7.25
C ARG A 93 14.66 -18.06 6.09
N MET A 94 15.22 -17.71 4.92
CA MET A 94 15.19 -18.51 3.69
C MET A 94 16.58 -19.10 3.32
N GLY A 95 17.60 -18.85 4.14
CA GLY A 95 19.00 -19.29 3.94
C GLY A 95 19.95 -18.10 3.78
N ASP A 96 21.22 -18.34 3.85
CA ASP A 96 22.37 -17.46 3.54
C ASP A 96 22.15 -15.93 3.54
N GLY A 97 21.62 -15.42 4.65
CA GLY A 97 21.33 -13.98 4.80
C GLY A 97 20.08 -13.50 4.07
N LEU A 98 19.32 -14.39 3.43
CA LEU A 98 18.04 -14.09 2.77
C LEU A 98 16.87 -14.35 3.71
N HIS A 99 15.93 -13.43 3.75
CA HIS A 99 14.74 -13.47 4.60
C HIS A 99 13.49 -13.10 3.82
N LEU A 100 12.33 -13.61 4.27
CA LEU A 100 11.01 -13.13 3.87
C LEU A 100 10.37 -12.41 5.06
N LEU A 101 9.83 -11.21 4.80
CA LEU A 101 9.00 -10.50 5.75
C LEU A 101 7.53 -10.74 5.41
N GLU A 102 6.87 -11.57 6.20
CA GLU A 102 5.47 -11.95 5.96
C GLU A 102 4.51 -10.83 6.41
N LEU A 103 3.88 -10.14 5.46
CA LEU A 103 3.00 -9.00 5.70
C LEU A 103 1.50 -9.35 5.59
N PHE A 104 1.16 -10.61 5.43
CA PHE A 104 -0.17 -11.11 5.08
C PHE A 104 -0.93 -11.78 6.24
N HIS A 105 -0.54 -11.57 7.49
CA HIS A 105 -1.21 -12.15 8.66
C HIS A 105 -2.41 -11.32 9.16
N GLY A 106 -2.77 -10.27 8.44
CA GLY A 106 -3.95 -9.46 8.73
C GLY A 106 -5.26 -10.10 8.24
N PRO A 107 -6.41 -9.46 8.53
CA PRO A 107 -7.74 -10.00 8.26
C PRO A 107 -8.00 -10.38 6.80
N THR A 108 -7.40 -9.68 5.83
CA THR A 108 -7.62 -9.93 4.41
C THR A 108 -6.45 -10.62 3.70
N PHE A 109 -5.44 -11.05 4.46
CA PHE A 109 -4.29 -11.78 3.95
C PHE A 109 -3.48 -11.01 2.89
N ALA A 110 -3.35 -9.68 3.07
CA ALA A 110 -2.50 -8.82 2.26
C ALA A 110 -1.84 -7.74 3.13
N PHE A 111 -0.65 -7.26 2.73
CA PHE A 111 0.10 -6.22 3.45
C PHE A 111 -0.70 -4.94 3.69
N LYS A 112 -1.70 -4.71 2.87
CA LYS A 112 -2.59 -3.53 2.94
C LYS A 112 -3.32 -3.44 4.28
N ASP A 113 -3.53 -4.56 4.97
CA ASP A 113 -4.13 -4.60 6.30
C ASP A 113 -3.30 -3.82 7.33
N VAL A 114 -1.97 -3.85 7.24
CA VAL A 114 -1.09 -3.16 8.20
C VAL A 114 -1.44 -1.67 8.30
N ALA A 115 -1.72 -1.04 7.17
CA ALA A 115 -2.09 0.36 7.14
C ALA A 115 -3.60 0.58 7.31
N LEU A 116 -4.44 -0.22 6.66
CA LEU A 116 -5.89 0.05 6.60
C LEU A 116 -6.63 -0.29 7.89
N GLN A 117 -6.16 -1.30 8.66
CA GLN A 117 -6.73 -1.58 9.98
C GLN A 117 -6.51 -0.40 10.94
N LEU A 118 -5.32 0.21 10.91
CA LEU A 118 -5.02 1.38 11.74
C LEU A 118 -5.73 2.63 11.23
N LEU A 119 -5.71 2.88 9.92
CA LEU A 119 -6.38 4.04 9.31
C LEU A 119 -7.87 4.07 9.68
N GLY A 120 -8.57 2.93 9.63
CA GLY A 120 -9.97 2.85 10.02
C GLY A 120 -10.20 3.31 11.47
N ARG A 121 -9.35 2.89 12.40
CA ARG A 121 -9.46 3.29 13.83
C ARG A 121 -9.16 4.77 14.04
N LEU A 122 -8.19 5.32 13.31
CA LEU A 122 -7.84 6.74 13.39
C LEU A 122 -8.91 7.63 12.74
N MET A 123 -9.51 7.18 11.64
CA MET A 123 -10.64 7.89 11.01
C MET A 123 -11.85 7.94 11.95
N ASP A 124 -12.21 6.81 12.55
CA ASP A 124 -13.32 6.74 13.52
C ASP A 124 -13.10 7.69 14.70
N TRP A 125 -11.88 7.70 15.25
CA TRP A 125 -11.48 8.64 16.30
C TRP A 125 -11.64 10.10 15.85
N GLY A 126 -11.11 10.47 14.69
CA GLY A 126 -11.15 11.85 14.18
C GLY A 126 -12.56 12.32 13.89
N LEU A 127 -13.37 11.51 13.18
CA LEU A 127 -14.75 11.82 12.85
C LEU A 127 -15.65 11.91 14.09
N THR A 128 -15.40 11.06 15.09
CA THR A 128 -16.13 11.11 16.37
C THR A 128 -15.88 12.44 17.09
N ARG A 129 -14.61 12.87 17.15
CA ARG A 129 -14.21 14.11 17.80
C ARG A 129 -14.81 15.36 17.11
N GLU A 130 -14.90 15.34 15.78
CA GLU A 130 -15.46 16.44 15.00
C GLU A 130 -16.98 16.38 14.83
N ASN A 131 -17.62 15.35 15.37
CA ASN A 131 -19.03 15.03 15.13
C ASN A 131 -19.38 14.99 13.64
N ALA A 132 -18.44 14.52 12.82
CA ALA A 132 -18.55 14.45 11.37
C ALA A 132 -18.83 13.03 10.89
N ARG A 133 -19.20 12.88 9.62
CA ARG A 133 -19.30 11.62 8.89
C ARG A 133 -18.46 11.70 7.63
N ALA A 134 -18.05 10.57 7.09
CA ALA A 134 -17.38 10.49 5.80
C ALA A 134 -17.93 9.31 4.99
N LEU A 135 -17.95 9.46 3.67
CA LEU A 135 -18.29 8.41 2.73
C LEU A 135 -17.03 8.05 1.91
N ILE A 136 -16.52 6.87 2.17
CA ILE A 136 -15.36 6.33 1.46
C ILE A 136 -15.83 5.67 0.17
N VAL A 137 -15.34 6.17 -0.95
CA VAL A 137 -15.59 5.57 -2.26
C VAL A 137 -14.27 5.03 -2.80
N GLY A 138 -14.28 3.80 -3.30
CA GLY A 138 -13.08 3.14 -3.81
C GLY A 138 -13.35 2.34 -5.07
N ALA A 139 -12.34 2.27 -5.94
CA ALA A 139 -12.29 1.36 -7.08
C ALA A 139 -11.12 0.38 -6.89
N THR A 140 -11.35 -0.91 -7.08
CA THR A 140 -10.38 -1.95 -6.76
C THR A 140 -10.39 -3.10 -7.75
N SER A 141 -9.23 -3.73 -7.94
CA SER A 141 -9.10 -5.04 -8.57
C SER A 141 -9.20 -6.20 -7.56
N GLY A 142 -9.32 -5.91 -6.24
CA GLY A 142 -9.48 -6.93 -5.20
C GLY A 142 -8.89 -6.53 -3.84
N ASP A 143 -7.59 -6.63 -3.65
CA ASP A 143 -6.92 -6.52 -2.34
C ASP A 143 -7.13 -5.19 -1.61
N THR A 144 -7.11 -4.07 -2.32
CA THR A 144 -7.31 -2.76 -1.69
C THR A 144 -8.74 -2.60 -1.19
N GLY A 145 -9.72 -3.07 -1.97
CA GLY A 145 -11.13 -3.01 -1.59
C GLY A 145 -11.44 -3.88 -0.38
N SER A 146 -10.97 -5.13 -0.37
CA SER A 146 -11.18 -6.04 0.76
C SER A 146 -10.55 -5.51 2.05
N ALA A 147 -9.31 -5.01 1.98
CA ALA A 147 -8.63 -4.44 3.13
C ALA A 147 -9.27 -3.12 3.62
N ALA A 148 -9.81 -2.29 2.71
CA ALA A 148 -10.54 -1.08 3.06
C ALA A 148 -11.87 -1.41 3.76
N ILE A 149 -12.65 -2.31 3.19
CA ILE A 149 -13.90 -2.77 3.80
C ILE A 149 -13.64 -3.32 5.19
N GLU A 150 -12.66 -4.22 5.34
CA GLU A 150 -12.37 -4.86 6.61
C GLU A 150 -11.84 -3.87 7.67
N GLY A 151 -11.12 -2.84 7.26
CA GLY A 151 -10.65 -1.76 8.15
C GLY A 151 -11.77 -0.81 8.61
N LEU A 152 -12.81 -0.64 7.79
CA LEU A 152 -13.85 0.39 7.97
C LEU A 152 -15.24 -0.16 8.30
N ARG A 153 -15.46 -1.48 8.16
CA ARG A 153 -16.76 -2.10 8.48
C ARG A 153 -17.16 -1.88 9.93
N GLY A 154 -18.45 -1.71 10.17
CA GLY A 154 -19.01 -1.54 11.51
C GLY A 154 -18.67 -0.22 12.20
N LEU A 155 -18.15 0.78 11.46
CA LEU A 155 -17.93 2.13 11.97
C LEU A 155 -19.17 3.00 11.74
N ASP A 156 -19.71 3.60 12.81
CA ASP A 156 -20.97 4.36 12.75
C ASP A 156 -20.88 5.65 11.91
N ARG A 157 -19.67 6.20 11.75
CA ARG A 157 -19.46 7.50 11.10
C ARG A 157 -18.86 7.39 9.70
N VAL A 158 -18.60 6.18 9.24
CA VAL A 158 -17.97 5.94 7.94
C VAL A 158 -18.87 5.06 7.08
N GLY A 159 -19.36 5.60 5.96
CA GLY A 159 -19.93 4.79 4.89
C GLY A 159 -18.82 4.31 3.95
N VAL A 160 -18.98 3.12 3.39
CA VAL A 160 -18.00 2.52 2.46
C VAL A 160 -18.72 2.01 1.23
N VAL A 161 -18.34 2.51 0.05
CA VAL A 161 -18.82 2.02 -1.25
C VAL A 161 -17.60 1.61 -2.09
N ILE A 162 -17.49 0.33 -2.38
CA ILE A 162 -16.39 -0.21 -3.19
C ILE A 162 -16.92 -0.69 -4.54
N MET A 163 -16.32 -0.16 -5.60
CA MET A 163 -16.56 -0.57 -6.98
C MET A 163 -15.51 -1.58 -7.42
N HIS A 164 -15.94 -2.63 -8.09
CA HIS A 164 -15.03 -3.59 -8.75
C HIS A 164 -15.59 -3.97 -10.13
N PRO A 165 -14.76 -4.32 -11.10
CA PRO A 165 -15.24 -4.74 -12.42
C PRO A 165 -15.94 -6.09 -12.33
N HIS A 166 -17.16 -6.19 -12.90
CA HIS A 166 -17.99 -7.39 -12.88
C HIS A 166 -17.27 -8.56 -13.57
N GLY A 167 -17.15 -9.70 -12.87
CA GLY A 167 -16.56 -10.92 -13.40
C GLY A 167 -15.03 -10.87 -13.63
N ARG A 168 -14.33 -9.82 -13.21
CA ARG A 168 -12.87 -9.65 -13.42
C ARG A 168 -12.03 -9.60 -12.14
N THR A 169 -12.64 -9.91 -11.02
CA THR A 169 -11.99 -10.07 -9.72
C THR A 169 -11.98 -11.55 -9.36
N SER A 170 -10.91 -12.07 -8.76
CA SER A 170 -10.90 -13.48 -8.33
C SER A 170 -12.03 -13.76 -7.34
N ASP A 171 -12.56 -14.99 -7.32
CA ASP A 171 -13.67 -15.35 -6.44
C ASP A 171 -13.36 -15.09 -4.97
N ILE A 172 -12.14 -15.39 -4.52
CA ILE A 172 -11.72 -15.14 -3.14
C ILE A 172 -11.72 -13.65 -2.84
N GLN A 173 -11.14 -12.83 -3.72
CA GLN A 173 -11.10 -11.37 -3.51
C GLN A 173 -12.50 -10.75 -3.57
N ARG A 174 -13.37 -11.22 -4.48
CA ARG A 174 -14.76 -10.79 -4.54
C ARG A 174 -15.49 -11.15 -3.25
N LYS A 175 -15.42 -12.40 -2.82
CA LYS A 175 -16.06 -12.86 -1.58
C LYS A 175 -15.54 -12.14 -0.34
N GLN A 176 -14.26 -11.80 -0.26
CA GLN A 176 -13.73 -10.99 0.83
C GLN A 176 -14.40 -9.60 0.95
N MET A 177 -14.95 -9.07 -0.13
CA MET A 177 -15.68 -7.80 -0.13
C MET A 177 -17.18 -8.01 0.06
N THR A 178 -17.77 -8.89 -0.72
CA THR A 178 -19.22 -9.00 -0.89
C THR A 178 -19.92 -9.81 0.20
N THR A 179 -19.19 -10.62 0.96
CA THR A 179 -19.74 -11.35 2.13
C THR A 179 -19.80 -10.48 3.40
N VAL A 180 -19.26 -9.26 3.36
CA VAL A 180 -19.39 -8.29 4.44
C VAL A 180 -20.76 -7.62 4.35
N LEU A 181 -21.63 -7.92 5.33
CA LEU A 181 -23.03 -7.50 5.34
C LEU A 181 -23.30 -6.32 6.30
N ASP A 182 -22.25 -5.68 6.83
CA ASP A 182 -22.40 -4.51 7.71
C ASP A 182 -23.17 -3.39 7.00
N ASP A 183 -24.03 -2.68 7.75
CA ASP A 183 -24.93 -1.66 7.18
C ASP A 183 -24.20 -0.47 6.56
N ASN A 184 -22.99 -0.19 7.00
CA ASN A 184 -22.15 0.87 6.49
C ASN A 184 -21.33 0.48 5.24
N VAL A 185 -21.47 -0.75 4.70
CA VAL A 185 -20.71 -1.24 3.55
C VAL A 185 -21.63 -1.50 2.37
N ARG A 186 -21.21 -1.09 1.18
CA ARG A 186 -21.83 -1.44 -0.11
C ARG A 186 -20.77 -1.82 -1.13
N ASN A 187 -21.09 -2.81 -1.95
CA ASN A 187 -20.26 -3.24 -3.08
C ASN A 187 -21.05 -3.06 -4.39
N ILE A 188 -20.38 -2.55 -5.40
CA ILE A 188 -20.92 -2.36 -6.75
C ILE A 188 -20.05 -3.12 -7.73
N ALA A 189 -20.64 -4.13 -8.40
CA ALA A 189 -20.07 -4.78 -9.56
C ALA A 189 -20.37 -3.93 -10.79
N VAL A 190 -19.38 -3.27 -11.37
CA VAL A 190 -19.54 -2.37 -12.52
C VAL A 190 -19.42 -3.18 -13.80
N GLU A 191 -20.40 -3.06 -14.71
CA GLU A 191 -20.38 -3.68 -16.04
C GLU A 191 -19.37 -2.97 -16.95
N GLY A 192 -18.09 -3.19 -16.71
CA GLY A 192 -16.95 -2.58 -17.37
C GLY A 192 -15.62 -3.19 -16.94
N ASN A 193 -14.55 -2.49 -17.19
CA ASN A 193 -13.21 -2.88 -16.79
C ASN A 193 -12.71 -2.03 -15.59
N PHE A 194 -11.48 -2.28 -15.15
CA PHE A 194 -10.89 -1.53 -14.02
C PHE A 194 -10.71 -0.04 -14.32
N ASP A 195 -10.37 0.32 -15.57
CA ASP A 195 -10.21 1.73 -15.97
C ASP A 195 -11.55 2.49 -15.90
N ASP A 196 -12.67 1.81 -16.24
CA ASP A 196 -14.00 2.39 -16.09
C ASP A 196 -14.31 2.71 -14.63
N THR A 197 -14.02 1.79 -13.71
CA THR A 197 -14.21 2.02 -12.28
C THR A 197 -13.33 3.17 -11.76
N GLN A 198 -12.10 3.28 -12.24
CA GLN A 198 -11.19 4.37 -11.89
C GLN A 198 -11.64 5.73 -12.46
N ARG A 199 -12.14 5.73 -13.71
CA ARG A 199 -12.72 6.93 -14.33
C ARG A 199 -13.91 7.45 -13.51
N ILE A 200 -14.86 6.56 -13.19
CA ILE A 200 -16.05 6.90 -12.38
C ILE A 200 -15.63 7.45 -11.02
N LEU A 201 -14.67 6.79 -10.34
CA LEU A 201 -14.16 7.28 -9.06
C LEU A 201 -13.57 8.69 -9.16
N LYS A 202 -12.80 8.98 -10.22
CA LYS A 202 -12.24 10.32 -10.46
C LYS A 202 -13.31 11.35 -10.72
N ASP A 203 -14.33 11.01 -11.50
CA ASP A 203 -15.47 11.90 -11.79
C ASP A 203 -16.23 12.26 -10.51
N LEU A 204 -16.52 11.26 -9.65
CA LEU A 204 -17.23 11.46 -8.38
C LEU A 204 -16.44 12.34 -7.41
N LEU A 205 -15.15 12.09 -7.26
CA LEU A 205 -14.27 12.87 -6.36
C LEU A 205 -13.97 14.26 -6.92
N GLY A 206 -14.01 14.43 -8.24
CA GLY A 206 -13.84 15.71 -8.93
C GLY A 206 -15.07 16.62 -8.89
N ASP A 207 -16.24 16.06 -8.62
CA ASP A 207 -17.48 16.84 -8.38
C ASP A 207 -17.41 17.46 -6.97
N GLN A 208 -17.04 18.75 -6.94
CA GLN A 208 -16.83 19.47 -5.68
C GLN A 208 -18.10 19.58 -4.82
N GLU A 209 -19.28 19.78 -5.45
CA GLU A 209 -20.56 19.88 -4.74
C GLU A 209 -20.89 18.53 -4.06
N LEU A 210 -20.83 17.45 -4.82
CA LEU A 210 -21.07 16.10 -4.31
C LEU A 210 -20.06 15.74 -3.21
N SER A 211 -18.78 16.00 -3.47
CA SER A 211 -17.69 15.68 -2.56
C SER A 211 -17.81 16.40 -1.22
N GLN A 212 -18.17 17.70 -1.24
CA GLN A 212 -18.39 18.47 -0.02
C GLN A 212 -19.65 18.03 0.73
N ARG A 213 -20.76 17.83 0.01
CA ARG A 213 -22.05 17.46 0.61
C ARG A 213 -22.02 16.08 1.29
N LEU A 214 -21.33 15.10 0.68
CA LEU A 214 -21.24 13.74 1.18
C LEU A 214 -19.95 13.46 1.95
N HIS A 215 -19.07 14.45 2.10
CA HIS A 215 -17.72 14.27 2.67
C HIS A 215 -17.00 13.07 2.03
N LEU A 216 -16.97 13.06 0.67
CA LEU A 216 -16.34 11.98 -0.06
C LEU A 216 -14.84 11.93 0.20
N ALA A 217 -14.36 10.74 0.48
CA ALA A 217 -12.92 10.47 0.56
C ALA A 217 -12.59 9.16 -0.16
N ALA A 218 -11.36 9.04 -0.63
CA ALA A 218 -10.88 7.82 -1.27
C ALA A 218 -9.91 7.07 -0.37
N VAL A 219 -10.05 5.74 -0.35
CA VAL A 219 -9.01 4.86 0.19
C VAL A 219 -8.05 4.52 -0.94
N ASN A 220 -7.02 5.33 -1.11
CA ASN A 220 -5.99 5.12 -2.13
C ASN A 220 -4.60 4.98 -1.50
N SER A 221 -3.62 4.51 -2.29
CA SER A 221 -2.24 4.28 -1.82
C SER A 221 -1.45 5.56 -1.52
N ILE A 222 -1.99 6.72 -1.89
CA ILE A 222 -1.29 8.02 -1.77
C ILE A 222 -1.49 8.71 -0.42
N ASN A 223 -2.47 8.27 0.38
CA ASN A 223 -2.69 8.86 1.70
C ASN A 223 -1.48 8.61 2.61
N TRP A 224 -0.95 9.69 3.24
CA TRP A 224 0.19 9.56 4.16
C TRP A 224 -0.10 8.63 5.34
N ALA A 225 -1.33 8.61 5.84
CA ALA A 225 -1.74 7.70 6.90
C ALA A 225 -1.75 6.21 6.47
N ARG A 226 -1.53 5.92 5.17
CA ARG A 226 -1.23 4.57 4.68
C ARG A 226 0.26 4.31 4.57
N ILE A 227 1.08 5.33 4.38
CA ILE A 227 2.54 5.19 4.33
C ILE A 227 3.12 5.04 5.74
N ALA A 228 2.70 5.90 6.67
CA ALA A 228 3.28 5.93 8.01
C ALA A 228 3.24 4.59 8.78
N PRO A 229 2.14 3.80 8.78
CA PRO A 229 2.11 2.49 9.43
C PRO A 229 3.06 1.47 8.81
N GLN A 230 3.34 1.60 7.50
CA GLN A 230 4.25 0.70 6.79
C GLN A 230 5.72 0.94 7.18
N ILE A 231 6.08 2.14 7.63
CA ILE A 231 7.42 2.45 8.12
C ILE A 231 7.81 1.54 9.30
N VAL A 232 6.82 1.13 10.10
CA VAL A 232 7.04 0.36 11.32
C VAL A 232 7.70 -0.99 11.04
N TYR A 233 7.22 -1.75 10.06
CA TYR A 233 7.77 -3.08 9.79
C TYR A 233 9.18 -3.02 9.17
N TYR A 234 9.54 -1.96 8.45
CA TYR A 234 10.94 -1.78 8.03
C TYR A 234 11.86 -1.56 9.22
N ILE A 235 11.45 -0.70 10.17
CA ILE A 235 12.24 -0.40 11.37
C ILE A 235 12.36 -1.65 12.25
N THR A 236 11.26 -2.34 12.53
CA THR A 236 11.28 -3.55 13.38
C THR A 236 12.12 -4.67 12.78
N THR A 237 12.03 -4.86 11.46
CA THR A 237 12.79 -5.88 10.74
C THR A 237 14.27 -5.53 10.70
N ALA A 238 14.62 -4.28 10.36
CA ALA A 238 16.00 -3.85 10.32
C ALA A 238 16.66 -3.96 11.71
N ALA A 239 15.96 -3.54 12.78
CA ALA A 239 16.43 -3.65 14.15
C ALA A 239 16.69 -5.11 14.56
N LYS A 240 15.78 -6.04 14.24
CA LYS A 240 15.96 -7.49 14.48
C LYS A 240 17.15 -8.07 13.72
N LEU A 241 17.56 -7.46 12.60
CA LEU A 241 18.71 -7.88 11.79
C LEU A 241 20.02 -7.13 12.11
N GLY A 242 20.02 -6.28 13.15
CA GLY A 242 21.21 -5.64 13.70
C GLY A 242 21.40 -4.16 13.33
N ALA A 243 20.38 -3.50 12.72
CA ALA A 243 20.43 -2.06 12.55
C ALA A 243 20.41 -1.31 13.92
N PRO A 244 20.99 -0.14 14.02
CA PRO A 244 21.65 0.66 12.98
C PRO A 244 23.10 0.27 12.70
N ASP A 245 23.66 -0.71 13.46
CA ASP A 245 25.06 -1.09 13.41
C ASP A 245 25.41 -1.96 12.21
N ARG A 246 24.39 -2.49 11.53
CA ARG A 246 24.51 -3.32 10.32
C ARG A 246 23.57 -2.78 9.23
N GLU A 247 24.04 -2.81 7.97
CA GLU A 247 23.19 -2.55 6.81
C GLU A 247 22.18 -3.68 6.62
N VAL A 248 21.00 -3.33 6.10
CA VAL A 248 19.93 -4.28 5.71
C VAL A 248 19.33 -3.83 4.39
N ASP A 249 19.28 -4.74 3.41
CA ASP A 249 18.68 -4.49 2.12
C ASP A 249 17.26 -5.03 2.06
N PHE A 250 16.39 -4.34 1.31
CA PHE A 250 14.99 -4.76 1.12
C PHE A 250 14.64 -4.85 -0.36
N ALA A 251 14.07 -5.97 -0.80
CA ALA A 251 13.48 -6.14 -2.12
C ALA A 251 11.95 -6.14 -2.01
N VAL A 252 11.32 -5.21 -2.71
CA VAL A 252 9.91 -4.88 -2.51
C VAL A 252 9.13 -5.03 -3.81
N PRO A 253 8.15 -5.97 -3.87
CA PRO A 253 7.18 -6.03 -4.96
C PRO A 253 6.48 -4.68 -5.10
N THR A 254 6.69 -3.99 -6.20
CA THR A 254 6.35 -2.58 -6.30
C THR A 254 5.42 -2.27 -7.47
N GLY A 255 4.19 -1.83 -7.13
CA GLY A 255 3.29 -1.15 -8.05
C GLY A 255 3.29 0.36 -7.77
N ASN A 256 2.42 0.82 -6.88
CA ASN A 256 2.22 2.24 -6.56
C ASN A 256 3.33 2.92 -5.73
N PHE A 257 4.46 2.27 -5.52
CA PHE A 257 5.63 2.78 -4.80
C PHE A 257 5.39 3.12 -3.31
N GLY A 258 4.21 2.84 -2.77
CA GLY A 258 3.87 3.22 -1.39
C GLY A 258 4.67 2.45 -0.35
N ASP A 259 4.75 1.15 -0.51
CA ASP A 259 5.46 0.23 0.39
C ASP A 259 6.96 0.54 0.43
N ILE A 260 7.63 0.54 -0.72
CA ILE A 260 9.07 0.82 -0.79
C ILE A 260 9.41 2.26 -0.36
N PHE A 261 8.50 3.22 -0.57
CA PHE A 261 8.66 4.58 -0.04
C PHE A 261 8.61 4.61 1.48
N ALA A 262 7.85 3.74 2.13
CA ALA A 262 7.89 3.58 3.59
C ALA A 262 9.26 3.08 4.07
N GLY A 263 9.93 2.21 3.31
CA GLY A 263 11.33 1.82 3.55
C GLY A 263 12.29 3.00 3.43
N TYR A 264 12.14 3.83 2.40
CA TYR A 264 12.90 5.07 2.26
C TYR A 264 12.65 6.04 3.43
N ALA A 265 11.41 6.19 3.85
CA ALA A 265 11.08 7.01 5.01
C ALA A 265 11.76 6.50 6.30
N ALA A 266 11.81 5.18 6.51
CA ALA A 266 12.53 4.60 7.63
C ALA A 266 14.04 4.91 7.60
N GLN A 267 14.67 4.90 6.41
CA GLN A 267 16.06 5.34 6.24
C GLN A 267 16.23 6.84 6.54
N LYS A 268 15.32 7.69 6.07
CA LYS A 268 15.33 9.14 6.36
C LYS A 268 15.16 9.43 7.85
N MET A 269 14.52 8.54 8.59
CA MET A 269 14.44 8.61 10.06
C MET A 269 15.71 8.13 10.77
N GLY A 270 16.72 7.64 10.03
CA GLY A 270 17.96 7.11 10.61
C GLY A 270 17.84 5.68 11.15
N ALA A 271 16.79 4.94 10.81
CA ALA A 271 16.55 3.61 11.35
C ALA A 271 17.53 2.55 10.83
N PHE A 272 17.89 2.61 9.56
CA PHE A 272 18.84 1.68 8.94
C PHE A 272 19.50 2.29 7.70
N LYS A 273 20.56 1.65 7.23
CA LYS A 273 21.22 1.89 5.95
C LYS A 273 21.13 0.62 5.11
N GLY A 274 21.21 0.76 3.79
CA GLY A 274 21.15 -0.35 2.84
C GLY A 274 20.46 0.03 1.54
N ARG A 275 20.26 -0.95 0.67
CA ARG A 275 19.62 -0.76 -0.64
C ARG A 275 18.13 -1.09 -0.56
N LEU A 276 17.35 -0.36 -1.34
CA LEU A 276 15.93 -0.61 -1.58
C LEU A 276 15.77 -1.04 -3.05
N ILE A 277 15.38 -2.29 -3.27
CA ILE A 277 15.27 -2.88 -4.58
C ILE A 277 13.80 -2.85 -5.03
N VAL A 278 13.51 -2.03 -6.05
CA VAL A 278 12.20 -1.97 -6.71
C VAL A 278 12.04 -3.22 -7.57
N ALA A 279 11.21 -4.16 -7.17
CA ALA A 279 10.89 -5.35 -7.96
C ALA A 279 9.60 -5.11 -8.74
N THR A 280 9.65 -5.15 -10.07
CA THR A 280 8.49 -5.00 -10.97
C THR A 280 8.22 -6.28 -11.74
N ASN A 281 6.97 -6.45 -12.20
CA ASN A 281 6.64 -7.44 -13.22
C ASN A 281 6.91 -6.86 -14.63
N GLU A 282 6.23 -7.38 -15.66
CA GLU A 282 6.33 -6.87 -17.05
C GLU A 282 5.90 -5.40 -17.16
N ASN A 283 5.10 -4.90 -16.21
CA ASN A 283 4.73 -3.49 -16.11
C ASN A 283 5.86 -2.72 -15.43
N ASP A 284 6.93 -2.49 -16.16
CA ASP A 284 8.26 -2.15 -15.66
C ASP A 284 8.60 -0.65 -15.67
N ILE A 285 7.60 0.23 -15.66
CA ILE A 285 7.83 1.69 -15.78
C ILE A 285 8.86 2.21 -14.77
N LEU A 286 8.84 1.72 -13.52
CA LEU A 286 9.80 2.10 -12.49
C LEU A 286 11.21 1.59 -12.80
N ALA A 287 11.35 0.33 -13.19
CA ALA A 287 12.64 -0.25 -13.54
C ALA A 287 13.28 0.49 -14.74
N ARG A 288 12.47 0.79 -15.77
CA ARG A 288 12.92 1.61 -16.91
C ARG A 288 13.32 3.02 -16.50
N ALA A 289 12.52 3.67 -15.65
CA ALA A 289 12.81 5.03 -15.18
C ALA A 289 14.11 5.09 -14.36
N LEU A 290 14.35 4.14 -13.47
CA LEU A 290 15.60 4.07 -12.71
C LEU A 290 16.81 3.78 -13.60
N ALA A 291 16.66 2.87 -14.57
CA ALA A 291 17.73 2.50 -15.49
C ALA A 291 18.10 3.61 -16.47
N THR A 292 17.11 4.30 -17.04
CA THR A 292 17.31 5.25 -18.14
C THR A 292 17.19 6.71 -17.76
N GLY A 293 16.49 7.02 -16.67
CA GLY A 293 16.07 8.36 -16.30
C GLY A 293 14.76 8.80 -16.95
N ARG A 294 14.19 8.01 -17.89
CA ARG A 294 12.95 8.35 -18.58
C ARG A 294 11.76 7.62 -17.97
N TYR A 295 10.81 8.36 -17.46
CA TYR A 295 9.51 7.86 -16.99
C TYR A 295 8.49 8.02 -18.10
N ALA A 296 8.09 6.92 -18.74
CA ALA A 296 7.20 6.95 -19.89
C ALA A 296 6.13 5.87 -19.77
N ILE A 297 4.85 6.28 -19.86
CA ILE A 297 3.70 5.38 -19.82
C ILE A 297 3.74 4.46 -21.04
N GLY A 298 3.65 3.14 -20.79
CA GLY A 298 3.56 2.09 -21.80
C GLY A 298 2.20 1.41 -21.78
N GLU A 299 2.09 0.30 -22.50
CA GLU A 299 0.94 -0.60 -22.40
C GLU A 299 0.92 -1.30 -21.05
N VAL A 300 -0.28 -1.62 -20.57
CA VAL A 300 -0.48 -2.45 -19.38
C VAL A 300 -0.64 -3.89 -19.81
N PHE A 301 0.18 -4.77 -19.25
CA PHE A 301 0.11 -6.21 -19.44
C PHE A 301 -0.60 -6.86 -18.26
N GLU A 302 -1.60 -7.70 -18.53
CA GLU A 302 -2.23 -8.51 -17.49
C GLU A 302 -1.29 -9.64 -17.07
N THR A 303 -1.00 -9.73 -15.78
CA THR A 303 -0.07 -10.71 -15.22
C THR A 303 -0.71 -11.52 -14.07
N THR A 304 0.04 -12.48 -13.54
CA THR A 304 -0.35 -13.23 -12.33
C THR A 304 -0.20 -12.41 -11.04
N SER A 305 0.39 -11.21 -11.11
CA SER A 305 0.58 -10.27 -10.00
C SER A 305 -0.19 -8.96 -10.20
N PRO A 306 -1.54 -8.99 -10.23
CA PRO A 306 -2.38 -7.88 -10.73
C PRO A 306 -2.26 -6.58 -9.92
N SER A 307 -1.81 -6.64 -8.66
CA SER A 307 -1.57 -5.43 -7.87
C SER A 307 -0.39 -4.59 -8.37
N MET A 308 0.42 -5.15 -9.27
CA MET A 308 1.58 -4.50 -9.90
C MET A 308 1.33 -4.13 -11.38
N ASP A 309 0.16 -4.45 -11.94
CA ASP A 309 -0.21 -4.20 -13.34
C ASP A 309 -0.60 -2.72 -13.54
N ILE A 310 0.37 -1.85 -13.45
CA ILE A 310 0.20 -0.39 -13.55
C ILE A 310 1.31 0.24 -14.42
N GLN A 311 0.98 1.38 -15.03
CA GLN A 311 1.92 2.22 -15.76
C GLN A 311 2.03 3.65 -15.19
N VAL A 312 1.38 3.93 -14.05
CA VAL A 312 1.57 5.17 -13.29
C VAL A 312 1.71 4.83 -11.82
N SER A 313 2.92 4.98 -11.31
CA SER A 313 3.27 4.69 -9.92
C SER A 313 3.11 5.93 -9.05
N SER A 314 1.98 6.06 -8.39
CA SER A 314 1.53 7.31 -7.78
C SER A 314 2.49 7.88 -6.73
N ASN A 315 3.08 7.03 -5.86
CA ASN A 315 3.96 7.52 -4.80
C ASN A 315 5.40 7.80 -5.27
N PHE A 316 5.74 7.49 -6.52
CA PHE A 316 7.02 7.90 -7.10
C PHE A 316 7.19 9.42 -7.10
N GLU A 317 6.08 10.18 -7.15
CA GLU A 317 6.08 11.64 -6.98
C GLU A 317 6.72 12.08 -5.67
N ARG A 318 6.56 11.32 -4.57
CA ARG A 318 7.22 11.60 -3.29
C ARG A 318 8.74 11.45 -3.36
N LEU A 319 9.20 10.41 -4.06
CA LEU A 319 10.64 10.23 -4.26
C LEU A 319 11.22 11.33 -5.16
N MET A 320 10.50 11.73 -6.20
CA MET A 320 10.91 12.86 -7.05
C MET A 320 11.02 14.15 -6.25
N PHE A 321 10.06 14.42 -5.36
CA PHE A 321 10.09 15.58 -4.47
C PHE A 321 11.34 15.57 -3.57
N GLU A 322 11.65 14.47 -2.90
CA GLU A 322 12.88 14.33 -2.11
C GLU A 322 14.15 14.49 -2.96
N ALA A 323 14.20 13.80 -4.12
CA ALA A 323 15.34 13.82 -5.01
C ALA A 323 15.56 15.17 -5.71
N SER A 324 14.54 16.00 -5.84
CA SER A 324 14.67 17.37 -6.35
C SER A 324 15.26 18.35 -5.32
N GLY A 325 15.40 17.94 -4.05
CA GLY A 325 15.69 18.85 -2.92
C GLY A 325 14.44 19.57 -2.44
N ARG A 326 13.26 18.91 -2.64
CA ARG A 326 11.93 19.42 -2.27
C ARG A 326 11.48 20.62 -3.12
N ASP A 327 11.87 20.64 -4.40
CA ASP A 327 11.41 21.62 -5.38
C ASP A 327 10.02 21.24 -5.93
N GLY A 328 8.97 21.79 -5.32
CA GLY A 328 7.58 21.54 -5.71
C GLY A 328 7.25 22.06 -7.11
N ALA A 329 7.88 23.15 -7.56
CA ALA A 329 7.66 23.70 -8.90
C ALA A 329 8.19 22.74 -9.97
N LEU A 330 9.39 22.15 -9.75
CA LEU A 330 9.95 21.13 -10.64
C LEU A 330 9.06 19.90 -10.67
N VAL A 331 8.60 19.39 -9.53
CA VAL A 331 7.71 18.22 -9.47
C VAL A 331 6.39 18.49 -10.19
N SER A 332 5.78 19.67 -9.97
CA SER A 332 4.54 20.07 -10.66
C SER A 332 4.70 20.07 -12.18
N ARG A 333 5.85 20.58 -12.69
CA ARG A 333 6.15 20.57 -14.11
C ARG A 333 6.29 19.13 -14.66
N LEU A 334 7.07 18.26 -13.99
CA LEU A 334 7.25 16.87 -14.44
C LEU A 334 5.92 16.10 -14.45
N MET A 335 5.04 16.33 -13.45
CA MET A 335 3.70 15.72 -13.43
C MET A 335 2.78 16.32 -14.51
N GLY A 336 2.96 17.58 -14.85
CA GLY A 336 2.31 18.23 -16.01
C GLY A 336 2.74 17.60 -17.32
N ASP A 337 4.04 17.36 -17.52
CA ASP A 337 4.59 16.67 -18.69
C ASP A 337 4.05 15.24 -18.80
N LEU A 338 3.96 14.50 -17.68
CA LEU A 338 3.36 13.18 -17.68
C LEU A 338 1.90 13.20 -18.15
N LYS A 339 1.13 14.19 -17.72
CA LYS A 339 -0.28 14.34 -18.11
C LYS A 339 -0.44 14.65 -19.60
N SER A 340 0.39 15.57 -20.14
CA SER A 340 0.27 16.06 -21.52
C SER A 340 1.04 15.21 -22.54
N HIS A 341 2.24 14.74 -22.21
CA HIS A 341 3.14 14.03 -23.13
C HIS A 341 3.27 12.53 -22.80
N LYS A 342 2.61 12.04 -21.73
CA LYS A 342 2.70 10.65 -21.24
C LYS A 342 4.12 10.23 -20.81
N ALA A 343 5.04 11.18 -20.68
CA ALA A 343 6.43 10.93 -20.29
C ALA A 343 7.08 12.20 -19.71
N PHE A 344 8.14 11.98 -18.93
CA PHE A 344 9.12 13.00 -18.56
C PHE A 344 10.51 12.38 -18.40
N ASP A 345 11.54 13.21 -18.43
CA ASP A 345 12.92 12.80 -18.12
C ASP A 345 13.34 13.35 -16.76
N LEU A 346 13.88 12.47 -15.91
CA LEU A 346 14.45 12.86 -14.62
C LEU A 346 15.71 13.69 -14.83
N PRO A 347 15.82 14.87 -14.23
CA PRO A 347 17.08 15.62 -14.25
C PRO A 347 18.25 14.76 -13.74
N PRO A 348 19.46 14.88 -14.33
CA PRO A 348 20.60 14.02 -13.97
C PRO A 348 20.93 14.02 -12.47
N GLY A 349 20.83 15.18 -11.79
CA GLY A 349 21.05 15.28 -10.34
C GLY A 349 19.99 14.55 -9.50
N MET A 350 18.73 14.49 -9.95
CA MET A 350 17.70 13.70 -9.29
C MET A 350 17.96 12.19 -9.46
N ARG A 351 18.29 11.79 -10.71
CA ARG A 351 18.62 10.40 -11.01
C ARG A 351 19.81 9.91 -10.17
N ALA A 352 20.87 10.69 -10.05
CA ALA A 352 22.02 10.36 -9.22
C ALA A 352 21.63 10.14 -7.75
N ARG A 353 20.85 11.07 -7.16
CA ARG A 353 20.36 10.93 -5.77
C ARG A 353 19.45 9.72 -5.56
N ILE A 354 18.60 9.39 -6.53
CA ILE A 354 17.76 8.18 -6.45
C ILE A 354 18.65 6.93 -6.45
N ALA A 355 19.66 6.88 -7.31
CA ALA A 355 20.58 5.76 -7.45
C ALA A 355 21.46 5.50 -6.20
N GLU A 356 21.59 6.48 -5.27
CA GLU A 356 22.28 6.27 -3.99
C GLU A 356 21.57 5.23 -3.10
N THR A 357 20.25 5.12 -3.20
CA THR A 357 19.42 4.28 -2.34
C THR A 357 18.72 3.16 -3.09
N PHE A 358 18.26 3.41 -4.31
CA PHE A 358 17.41 2.50 -5.06
C PHE A 358 18.15 1.76 -6.16
N ASP A 359 17.83 0.46 -6.26
CA ASP A 359 18.04 -0.39 -7.43
C ASP A 359 16.69 -0.87 -7.95
N ALA A 360 16.66 -1.43 -9.16
CA ALA A 360 15.45 -2.03 -9.70
C ALA A 360 15.74 -3.33 -10.46
N GLU A 361 14.76 -4.24 -10.41
CA GLU A 361 14.70 -5.48 -11.17
C GLU A 361 13.34 -5.64 -11.82
N ARG A 362 13.34 -5.97 -13.11
CA ARG A 362 12.18 -6.49 -13.82
C ARG A 362 12.21 -8.00 -13.76
N VAL A 363 11.11 -8.62 -13.38
CA VAL A 363 10.95 -10.08 -13.28
C VAL A 363 9.79 -10.48 -14.18
N THR A 364 9.99 -11.44 -15.07
CA THR A 364 8.96 -11.94 -15.96
C THR A 364 8.02 -12.91 -15.24
N LYS A 365 6.85 -13.17 -15.84
CA LYS A 365 5.87 -14.13 -15.35
C LYS A 365 6.49 -15.52 -15.20
N ASP A 366 7.30 -15.94 -16.18
CA ASP A 366 7.94 -17.26 -16.17
C ASP A 366 8.99 -17.36 -15.05
N GLU A 367 9.82 -16.34 -14.88
CA GLU A 367 10.79 -16.30 -13.77
C GLU A 367 10.12 -16.32 -12.39
N ALA A 368 8.98 -15.65 -12.24
CA ALA A 368 8.19 -15.71 -11.01
C ALA A 368 7.59 -17.11 -10.79
N ALA A 369 7.08 -17.77 -11.84
CA ALA A 369 6.56 -19.13 -11.75
C ALA A 369 7.65 -20.14 -11.41
N ASP A 370 8.84 -20.05 -12.02
CA ASP A 370 9.99 -20.87 -11.71
C ASP A 370 10.39 -20.69 -10.24
N GLN A 371 10.45 -19.45 -9.75
CA GLN A 371 10.78 -19.17 -8.35
C GLN A 371 9.74 -19.75 -7.37
N MET A 372 8.45 -19.71 -7.72
CA MET A 372 7.39 -20.33 -6.91
C MET A 372 7.61 -21.86 -6.84
N SER A 373 7.86 -22.50 -7.98
CA SER A 373 8.12 -23.94 -8.10
C SER A 373 9.35 -24.36 -7.31
N GLU A 374 10.49 -23.68 -7.50
CA GLU A 374 11.73 -23.93 -6.79
C GLU A 374 11.57 -23.82 -5.28
N THR A 375 10.97 -22.72 -4.81
CA THR A 375 10.80 -22.50 -3.37
C THR A 375 9.91 -23.56 -2.73
N ALA A 376 8.81 -23.93 -3.40
CA ALA A 376 7.92 -24.98 -2.93
C ALA A 376 8.63 -26.33 -2.83
N ARG A 377 9.41 -26.72 -3.87
CA ARG A 377 10.17 -27.97 -3.91
C ARG A 377 11.27 -28.03 -2.85
N ASP A 378 12.06 -26.95 -2.72
CA ASP A 378 13.29 -26.96 -1.93
C ASP A 378 13.05 -26.71 -0.43
N THR A 379 11.97 -25.99 -0.10
CA THR A 379 11.69 -25.56 1.29
C THR A 379 10.30 -25.93 1.80
N GLY A 380 9.40 -26.39 0.94
CA GLY A 380 7.99 -26.59 1.25
C GLY A 380 7.19 -25.27 1.45
N TYR A 381 7.82 -24.12 1.26
CA TYR A 381 7.16 -22.82 1.40
C TYR A 381 6.49 -22.40 0.11
N ILE A 382 5.20 -22.08 0.20
CA ILE A 382 4.40 -21.66 -0.96
C ILE A 382 4.38 -20.15 -1.05
N LEU A 383 4.85 -19.63 -2.19
CA LEU A 383 4.84 -18.19 -2.50
C LEU A 383 3.58 -17.80 -3.26
N ASP A 384 3.11 -16.56 -3.08
CA ASP A 384 2.25 -15.89 -4.04
C ASP A 384 3.08 -15.25 -5.18
N PRO A 385 2.46 -14.92 -6.33
CA PRO A 385 3.21 -14.38 -7.48
C PRO A 385 3.95 -13.05 -7.21
N HIS A 386 3.39 -12.17 -6.37
CA HIS A 386 4.04 -10.90 -6.03
C HIS A 386 5.30 -11.16 -5.18
N THR A 387 5.19 -11.99 -4.17
CA THR A 387 6.32 -12.39 -3.32
C THR A 387 7.41 -13.07 -4.14
N ALA A 388 7.05 -13.90 -5.13
CA ALA A 388 8.02 -14.54 -6.01
C ALA A 388 8.85 -13.52 -6.79
N ILE A 389 8.22 -12.46 -7.32
CA ILE A 389 8.90 -11.34 -7.99
C ILE A 389 9.90 -10.67 -7.04
N GLY A 390 9.47 -10.37 -5.80
CA GLY A 390 10.36 -9.80 -4.77
C GLY A 390 11.54 -10.70 -4.44
N LEU A 391 11.32 -12.02 -4.37
CA LEU A 391 12.36 -12.99 -4.03
C LEU A 391 13.39 -13.16 -5.17
N VAL A 392 12.95 -13.18 -6.43
CA VAL A 392 13.86 -13.16 -7.61
C VAL A 392 14.75 -11.92 -7.57
N ALA A 393 14.13 -10.74 -7.38
CA ALA A 393 14.88 -9.48 -7.29
C ALA A 393 15.88 -9.48 -6.11
N ALA A 394 15.47 -10.00 -4.95
CA ALA A 394 16.31 -10.15 -3.78
C ALA A 394 17.54 -11.02 -4.06
N ARG A 395 17.36 -12.19 -4.67
CA ARG A 395 18.46 -13.10 -5.02
C ARG A 395 19.45 -12.47 -6.01
N ARG A 396 18.95 -11.71 -6.98
CA ARG A 396 19.80 -11.03 -7.99
C ARG A 396 20.63 -9.89 -7.41
N ARG A 397 20.12 -9.23 -6.37
CA ARG A 397 20.74 -8.03 -5.77
C ARG A 397 21.33 -8.27 -4.40
N GLN A 398 21.34 -9.50 -3.91
CA GLN A 398 21.91 -9.85 -2.62
C GLN A 398 23.41 -9.53 -2.56
N ARG A 399 23.82 -8.78 -1.55
CA ARG A 399 25.21 -8.40 -1.29
C ARG A 399 25.85 -9.34 -0.27
N PRO A 400 27.10 -9.78 -0.46
CA PRO A 400 27.80 -10.62 0.53
C PRO A 400 27.83 -9.97 1.92
N GLY A 401 27.43 -10.71 2.94
CA GLY A 401 27.47 -10.26 4.33
C GLY A 401 26.36 -9.27 4.75
N VAL A 402 25.53 -8.79 3.82
CA VAL A 402 24.40 -7.91 4.12
C VAL A 402 23.11 -8.72 4.11
N PRO A 403 22.28 -8.70 5.18
CA PRO A 403 20.96 -9.30 5.15
C PRO A 403 20.08 -8.70 4.06
N MET A 404 19.45 -9.57 3.26
CA MET A 404 18.46 -9.20 2.26
C MET A 404 17.08 -9.67 2.71
N VAL A 405 16.11 -8.78 2.68
CA VAL A 405 14.72 -9.04 3.06
C VAL A 405 13.82 -8.85 1.85
N ALA A 406 13.19 -9.92 1.36
CA ALA A 406 12.12 -9.81 0.40
C ALA A 406 10.77 -9.67 1.13
N LEU A 407 9.90 -8.76 0.67
CA LEU A 407 8.59 -8.56 1.27
C LEU A 407 7.58 -9.55 0.70
N ALA A 408 6.95 -10.34 1.58
CA ALA A 408 5.86 -11.25 1.23
C ALA A 408 4.52 -10.53 1.44
N THR A 409 3.96 -10.03 0.35
CA THR A 409 2.89 -9.02 0.36
C THR A 409 1.48 -9.60 0.38
N ALA A 410 1.31 -10.88 0.03
CA ALA A 410 0.02 -11.55 0.04
C ALA A 410 0.14 -13.04 0.38
N HIS A 411 -0.93 -13.62 0.94
CA HIS A 411 -1.01 -15.05 1.17
C HIS A 411 -1.28 -15.79 -0.16
N PRO A 412 -0.60 -16.91 -0.46
CA PRO A 412 -0.73 -17.62 -1.73
C PRO A 412 -2.16 -18.09 -2.04
N ALA A 413 -2.99 -18.37 -1.04
CA ALA A 413 -4.39 -18.76 -1.23
C ALA A 413 -5.24 -17.70 -1.95
N LYS A 414 -4.79 -16.47 -2.06
CA LYS A 414 -5.49 -15.41 -2.82
C LYS A 414 -5.31 -15.54 -4.33
N PHE A 415 -4.32 -16.34 -4.77
CA PHE A 415 -3.95 -16.55 -6.17
C PHE A 415 -3.86 -18.05 -6.51
N PRO A 416 -4.93 -18.85 -6.23
CA PRO A 416 -4.85 -20.31 -6.28
C PRO A 416 -4.51 -20.84 -7.67
N ALA A 417 -5.02 -20.20 -8.73
CA ALA A 417 -4.76 -20.62 -10.11
C ALA A 417 -3.27 -20.45 -10.49
N ALA A 418 -2.67 -19.30 -10.16
CA ALA A 418 -1.26 -19.05 -10.44
C ALA A 418 -0.34 -19.96 -9.62
N VAL A 419 -0.68 -20.19 -8.35
CA VAL A 419 0.09 -21.10 -7.48
C VAL A 419 0.00 -22.53 -7.99
N ALA A 420 -1.19 -23.02 -8.31
CA ALA A 420 -1.38 -24.39 -8.83
C ALA A 420 -0.67 -24.60 -10.18
N ALA A 421 -0.69 -23.61 -11.05
CA ALA A 421 0.02 -23.67 -12.33
C ALA A 421 1.55 -23.77 -12.16
N ALA A 422 2.10 -23.03 -11.18
CA ALA A 422 3.53 -23.02 -10.92
C ALA A 422 4.02 -24.24 -10.10
N THR A 423 3.25 -24.69 -9.11
CA THR A 423 3.69 -25.71 -8.13
C THR A 423 3.07 -27.10 -8.32
N GLY A 424 2.09 -27.23 -9.24
CA GLY A 424 1.33 -28.46 -9.47
C GLY A 424 0.24 -28.75 -8.43
N SER A 425 0.04 -27.89 -7.43
CA SER A 425 -0.99 -28.07 -6.41
C SER A 425 -1.56 -26.73 -5.90
N ALA A 426 -2.85 -26.75 -5.53
CA ALA A 426 -3.47 -25.58 -4.92
C ALA A 426 -2.84 -25.27 -3.55
N PRO A 427 -2.69 -23.98 -3.18
CA PRO A 427 -2.16 -23.60 -1.88
C PRO A 427 -3.15 -23.97 -0.75
N PRO A 428 -2.63 -24.22 0.47
CA PRO A 428 -3.51 -24.39 1.64
C PRO A 428 -4.36 -23.14 1.85
N VAL A 429 -5.67 -23.35 2.08
CA VAL A 429 -6.61 -22.24 2.29
C VAL A 429 -6.76 -22.01 3.80
N PRO A 430 -6.45 -20.83 4.33
CA PRO A 430 -6.68 -20.50 5.73
C PRO A 430 -8.17 -20.63 6.11
N PRO A 431 -8.51 -21.06 7.35
CA PRO A 431 -9.89 -21.26 7.77
C PRO A 431 -10.79 -20.03 7.56
N ARG A 432 -10.27 -18.82 7.75
CA ARG A 432 -11.00 -17.58 7.53
C ARG A 432 -11.37 -17.36 6.06
N LEU A 433 -10.52 -17.76 5.11
CA LEU A 433 -10.84 -17.70 3.68
C LEU A 433 -11.79 -18.83 3.26
N ALA A 434 -11.59 -20.02 3.80
CA ALA A 434 -12.47 -21.16 3.52
C ALA A 434 -13.91 -20.88 3.97
N ALA A 435 -14.09 -20.21 5.11
CA ALA A 435 -15.41 -19.83 5.61
C ALA A 435 -16.20 -18.92 4.66
N LEU A 436 -15.54 -18.14 3.80
CA LEU A 436 -16.20 -17.24 2.84
C LEU A 436 -17.00 -17.99 1.78
N GLU A 437 -16.70 -19.27 1.52
CA GLU A 437 -17.37 -20.05 0.47
C GLU A 437 -18.87 -20.24 0.73
N THR A 438 -19.25 -20.30 2.00
CA THR A 438 -20.64 -20.57 2.43
C THR A 438 -21.41 -19.33 2.85
N LEU A 439 -20.74 -18.16 2.90
CA LEU A 439 -21.38 -16.91 3.32
C LEU A 439 -22.19 -16.29 2.17
N PRO A 440 -23.35 -15.66 2.48
CA PRO A 440 -24.11 -14.92 1.49
C PRO A 440 -23.35 -13.70 0.99
N GLU A 441 -23.45 -13.41 -0.29
CA GLU A 441 -22.86 -12.23 -0.92
C GLU A 441 -23.91 -11.12 -1.06
N ARG A 442 -23.48 -9.85 -0.86
CA ARG A 442 -24.30 -8.66 -1.11
C ARG A 442 -23.53 -7.68 -1.98
N TYR A 443 -23.98 -7.49 -3.18
CA TYR A 443 -23.51 -6.46 -4.10
C TYR A 443 -24.59 -6.14 -5.12
N ASP A 444 -24.55 -4.95 -5.70
CA ASP A 444 -25.42 -4.55 -6.80
C ASP A 444 -24.62 -4.47 -8.10
N THR A 445 -25.23 -4.86 -9.22
CA THR A 445 -24.61 -4.74 -10.55
C THR A 445 -25.14 -3.49 -11.22
N LEU A 446 -24.24 -2.60 -11.65
CA LEU A 446 -24.60 -1.32 -12.29
C LEU A 446 -23.80 -1.11 -13.58
N PRO A 447 -24.34 -0.38 -14.57
CA PRO A 447 -23.61 -0.02 -15.77
C PRO A 447 -22.42 0.91 -15.46
N ALA A 448 -21.41 0.93 -16.36
CA ALA A 448 -20.21 1.76 -16.23
C ALA A 448 -20.48 3.25 -16.51
N GLU A 449 -21.52 3.78 -15.90
CA GLU A 449 -22.01 5.15 -16.08
C GLU A 449 -21.95 5.94 -14.77
N THR A 450 -21.23 7.07 -14.78
CA THR A 450 -21.01 7.90 -13.57
C THR A 450 -22.32 8.32 -12.91
N HIS A 451 -23.36 8.67 -13.69
CA HIS A 451 -24.64 9.12 -13.14
C HIS A 451 -25.40 8.01 -12.39
N ALA A 452 -25.35 6.75 -12.87
CA ALA A 452 -25.99 5.62 -12.20
C ALA A 452 -25.32 5.31 -10.86
N ILE A 453 -24.00 5.31 -10.83
CA ILE A 453 -23.23 5.12 -9.61
C ILE A 453 -23.42 6.28 -8.62
N ARG A 454 -23.46 7.52 -9.12
CA ARG A 454 -23.77 8.71 -8.30
C ARG A 454 -25.12 8.58 -7.61
N ALA A 455 -26.18 8.26 -8.34
CA ALA A 455 -27.52 8.08 -7.78
C ALA A 455 -27.56 7.01 -6.69
N TYR A 456 -26.83 5.90 -6.89
CA TYR A 456 -26.71 4.83 -5.90
C TYR A 456 -26.02 5.32 -4.61
N ILE A 457 -24.91 6.04 -4.75
CA ILE A 457 -24.13 6.58 -3.63
C ILE A 457 -24.96 7.61 -2.84
N GLU A 458 -25.68 8.49 -3.52
CA GLU A 458 -26.56 9.48 -2.87
C GLU A 458 -27.70 8.81 -2.10
N ALA A 459 -28.32 7.78 -2.67
CA ALA A 459 -29.37 7.00 -2.01
C ALA A 459 -28.84 6.24 -0.77
N PHE A 460 -27.61 5.76 -0.82
CA PHE A 460 -26.95 5.12 0.31
C PHE A 460 -26.62 6.11 1.42
N ALA A 461 -26.07 7.28 1.08
CA ALA A 461 -25.71 8.33 2.03
C ALA A 461 -26.92 8.98 2.75
N ALA A 462 -28.11 8.88 2.19
CA ALA A 462 -29.35 9.42 2.75
C ALA A 462 -29.98 8.51 3.86
N ARG A 463 -29.45 7.30 4.04
CA ARG A 463 -29.89 6.33 5.09
C ARG A 463 -29.14 6.57 6.39
#